data_d384bc0a3f221402922a25e4a2dbdfc3
#
_entry.id   d384bc0a3f221402922a25e4a2dbdfc3
#
_cell.length_a   1.000
_cell.length_b   1.000
_cell.length_c   1.000
_cell.angle_alpha   90.00
_cell.angle_beta   90.00
_cell.angle_gamma   90.00
#
_symmetry.space_group_name_H-M   'P 1'
#
loop_
_entity.id
_entity.type
_entity.pdbx_description
1 polymer ?
#
loop_
_entity_poly.entity_id
_entity_poly.type
_entity_poly.pdbx_seq_one_letter_code
_entity_poly.pdbx_strand_id
1 'polypeptide(L)'
;MLNLSLEQVMQYAKDYKAVPVAKECLADMLTPLAFLDNVRRSSRNYFLLESIVGGEHWARYSFVGYDPVLRLKITDGNAEIISGAAVKYQENDPLGCIRHILEEYKAPQIDGLPNFTGGLVGTFGFDFMRYCEPDMRVNKERKAEFADVDLMLFDKLIAFDHLKQKIFLIVNVKTDNAAINYAKAEREIAAMEEMLLQPVQPKKPVKAKLGEFTSNQSREQYNKNVLRCKEYIKNGDAFQIVYAQKFSATYDQSLFSAYRYLRTTNPSQYMVFLHNDDMEIAGSSPETLVKVVGKKVISMPIAGTRRRGRTSEEDKALGQELLADAKEIAEHNMLVDLGRNDVGRVCDFGSVKVSDYKAIKRFSHVMHITSKVTGQLSADKDALDALRAVFPAGTLSGAPKIRACEIIDELEPERSGIYGGGMGYLDFGGNMDICITIRTMVKKNDRVYIQAGGGIVADSVLDNEFQETVNKAGACMTALRMTAEEE
;
A
#
# COMPACT_ATOMS: atom_id res chain seq x y z
N MET A 1 -29.20 5.42 14.63
CA MET A 1 -28.72 5.86 15.97
C MET A 1 -27.20 5.80 15.92
N LEU A 2 -26.52 6.77 16.53
CA LEU A 2 -25.05 6.74 16.62
C LEU A 2 -24.60 5.75 17.69
N ASN A 3 -23.38 5.20 17.53
CA ASN A 3 -22.80 4.20 18.45
C ASN A 3 -22.43 4.82 19.82
N LEU A 4 -22.13 6.11 19.89
CA LEU A 4 -21.76 6.85 21.11
C LEU A 4 -22.64 8.09 21.25
N SER A 5 -23.08 8.38 22.48
CA SER A 5 -23.72 9.65 22.84
C SER A 5 -22.68 10.76 23.09
N LEU A 6 -23.12 12.02 23.11
CA LEU A 6 -22.25 13.16 23.47
C LEU A 6 -21.59 12.97 24.85
N GLU A 7 -22.33 12.45 25.83
CA GLU A 7 -21.80 12.20 27.18
C GLU A 7 -20.65 11.18 27.16
N GLN A 8 -20.79 10.12 26.39
CA GLN A 8 -19.73 9.12 26.20
C GLN A 8 -18.51 9.70 25.50
N VAL A 9 -18.71 10.54 24.45
CA VAL A 9 -17.62 11.26 23.80
C VAL A 9 -16.88 12.17 24.79
N MET A 10 -17.59 12.88 25.65
CA MET A 10 -16.99 13.74 26.70
C MET A 10 -16.21 12.92 27.74
N GLN A 11 -16.55 11.68 28.00
CA GLN A 11 -15.76 10.79 28.88
C GLN A 11 -14.41 10.47 28.24
N TYR A 12 -14.37 10.15 26.95
CA TYR A 12 -13.12 9.90 26.21
C TYR A 12 -12.26 11.15 26.04
N ALA A 13 -12.84 12.34 26.06
CA ALA A 13 -12.13 13.61 25.91
C ALA A 13 -11.05 13.87 26.98
N LYS A 14 -11.03 13.11 28.06
CA LYS A 14 -10.00 13.19 29.13
C LYS A 14 -8.64 12.67 28.65
N ASP A 15 -8.65 11.65 27.77
CA ASP A 15 -7.45 10.90 27.39
C ASP A 15 -7.15 10.96 25.88
N TYR A 16 -8.12 11.41 25.08
CA TYR A 16 -8.05 11.40 23.62
C TYR A 16 -8.36 12.76 23.00
N LYS A 17 -7.77 13.02 21.83
CA LYS A 17 -7.95 14.26 21.06
C LYS A 17 -9.09 14.18 20.06
N ALA A 18 -9.46 12.95 19.65
CA ALA A 18 -10.60 12.68 18.80
C ALA A 18 -11.30 11.38 19.24
N VAL A 19 -12.58 11.23 18.90
CA VAL A 19 -13.36 10.04 19.24
C VAL A 19 -14.17 9.61 17.99
N PRO A 20 -14.02 8.37 17.51
CA PRO A 20 -14.78 7.92 16.34
C PRO A 20 -16.25 7.67 16.72
N VAL A 21 -17.13 8.46 16.14
CA VAL A 21 -18.58 8.31 16.21
C VAL A 21 -19.07 7.74 14.90
N ALA A 22 -19.92 6.74 14.94
CA ALA A 22 -20.36 6.01 13.77
C ALA A 22 -21.86 5.75 13.73
N LYS A 23 -22.42 5.73 12.53
CA LYS A 23 -23.74 5.21 12.22
C LYS A 23 -23.60 3.93 11.42
N GLU A 24 -24.31 2.87 11.84
CA GLU A 24 -24.41 1.62 11.13
C GLU A 24 -25.61 1.64 10.17
N CYS A 25 -25.38 1.23 8.92
CA CYS A 25 -26.38 1.08 7.86
C CYS A 25 -26.29 -0.32 7.24
N LEU A 26 -27.35 -0.77 6.53
CA LEU A 26 -27.31 -1.99 5.72
C LEU A 26 -26.52 -1.78 4.43
N ALA A 27 -25.81 -2.80 3.98
CA ALA A 27 -24.94 -2.77 2.79
C ALA A 27 -25.41 -3.68 1.65
N ASP A 28 -26.63 -4.21 1.71
CA ASP A 28 -27.16 -5.23 0.82
C ASP A 28 -27.36 -4.78 -0.64
N MET A 29 -27.49 -3.45 -0.88
CA MET A 29 -27.75 -2.89 -2.20
C MET A 29 -26.61 -1.99 -2.74
N LEU A 30 -25.49 -1.87 -2.00
CA LEU A 30 -24.43 -0.91 -2.31
C LEU A 30 -23.06 -1.59 -2.41
N THR A 31 -22.24 -1.12 -3.34
CA THR A 31 -20.85 -1.56 -3.47
C THR A 31 -19.88 -0.41 -3.21
N PRO A 32 -18.66 -0.67 -2.70
CA PRO A 32 -17.64 0.36 -2.52
C PRO A 32 -17.35 1.15 -3.80
N LEU A 33 -17.32 0.47 -4.96
CA LEU A 33 -17.08 1.11 -6.27
C LEU A 33 -18.24 2.03 -6.69
N ALA A 34 -19.49 1.63 -6.42
CA ALA A 34 -20.66 2.46 -6.73
C ALA A 34 -20.61 3.73 -5.90
N PHE A 35 -20.30 3.62 -4.61
CA PHE A 35 -20.14 4.77 -3.73
C PHE A 35 -18.95 5.65 -4.17
N LEU A 36 -17.81 5.05 -4.50
CA LEU A 36 -16.64 5.80 -5.00
C LEU A 36 -16.96 6.58 -6.29
N ASP A 37 -17.81 6.05 -7.19
CA ASP A 37 -18.21 6.78 -8.40
C ASP A 37 -19.03 8.04 -8.06
N ASN A 38 -19.82 8.03 -6.98
CA ASN A 38 -20.49 9.24 -6.48
C ASN A 38 -19.48 10.23 -5.87
N VAL A 39 -18.56 9.74 -5.00
CA VAL A 39 -17.52 10.56 -4.37
C VAL A 39 -16.67 11.32 -5.41
N ARG A 40 -16.17 10.64 -6.43
CA ARG A 40 -15.30 11.24 -7.47
C ARG A 40 -15.96 12.32 -8.34
N ARG A 41 -17.26 12.53 -8.21
CA ARG A 41 -17.98 13.63 -8.87
C ARG A 41 -17.95 14.92 -8.06
N SER A 42 -17.77 14.81 -6.74
CA SER A 42 -17.83 15.91 -5.80
C SER A 42 -16.48 16.22 -5.12
N SER A 43 -15.62 15.23 -4.99
CA SER A 43 -14.31 15.36 -4.36
C SER A 43 -13.16 15.15 -5.35
N ARG A 44 -12.05 15.87 -5.14
CA ARG A 44 -10.80 15.69 -5.89
C ARG A 44 -9.77 14.83 -5.16
N ASN A 45 -9.93 14.67 -3.86
CA ASN A 45 -8.99 13.95 -3.02
C ASN A 45 -9.74 12.84 -2.28
N TYR A 46 -9.51 11.59 -2.68
CA TYR A 46 -10.22 10.43 -2.16
C TYR A 46 -9.40 9.14 -2.30
N PHE A 47 -9.82 8.12 -1.56
CA PHE A 47 -9.24 6.79 -1.69
C PHE A 47 -10.29 5.70 -1.60
N LEU A 48 -9.93 4.53 -2.13
CA LEU A 48 -10.56 3.24 -1.87
C LEU A 48 -9.46 2.24 -1.52
N LEU A 49 -9.57 1.64 -0.35
CA LEU A 49 -8.75 0.49 0.06
C LEU A 49 -9.66 -0.73 0.18
N GLU A 50 -9.35 -1.79 -0.55
CA GLU A 50 -10.13 -3.04 -0.55
C GLU A 50 -9.20 -4.24 -0.38
N SER A 51 -9.77 -5.36 0.05
CA SER A 51 -9.18 -6.68 -0.09
C SER A 51 -10.17 -7.60 -0.78
N ILE A 52 -9.77 -8.24 -1.88
CA ILE A 52 -10.67 -9.09 -2.66
C ILE A 52 -10.36 -10.57 -2.47
N VAL A 53 -9.14 -10.90 -2.05
CA VAL A 53 -8.64 -12.27 -1.93
C VAL A 53 -8.17 -12.53 -0.50
N GLY A 54 -8.58 -13.65 0.08
CA GLY A 54 -8.06 -14.06 1.40
C GLY A 54 -9.07 -14.54 2.42
N GLY A 55 -10.36 -14.65 2.07
CA GLY A 55 -11.42 -15.14 2.98
C GLY A 55 -11.75 -14.17 4.12
N GLU A 56 -12.48 -14.65 5.14
CA GLU A 56 -13.07 -13.83 6.21
C GLU A 56 -12.12 -12.95 7.02
N HIS A 57 -10.82 -13.30 7.06
CA HIS A 57 -9.84 -12.57 7.86
C HIS A 57 -9.14 -11.41 7.12
N TRP A 58 -9.14 -11.42 5.77
CA TRP A 58 -8.41 -10.43 4.96
C TRP A 58 -9.34 -9.54 4.14
N ALA A 59 -10.36 -10.10 3.54
CA ALA A 59 -11.31 -9.40 2.66
C ALA A 59 -12.55 -8.86 3.41
N ARG A 60 -12.43 -8.60 4.72
CA ARG A 60 -13.59 -8.21 5.51
C ARG A 60 -14.07 -6.80 5.24
N TYR A 61 -13.12 -5.84 5.12
CA TYR A 61 -13.46 -4.43 5.01
C TYR A 61 -12.99 -3.82 3.69
N SER A 62 -13.82 -2.91 3.15
CA SER A 62 -13.40 -1.89 2.19
C SER A 62 -13.61 -0.52 2.81
N PHE A 63 -12.65 0.38 2.61
CA PHE A 63 -12.67 1.74 3.16
C PHE A 63 -12.67 2.77 2.03
N VAL A 64 -13.57 3.75 2.12
CA VAL A 64 -13.61 4.91 1.25
C VAL A 64 -13.50 6.17 2.10
N GLY A 65 -12.53 7.02 1.81
CA GLY A 65 -12.41 8.36 2.40
C GLY A 65 -12.36 9.42 1.31
N TYR A 66 -12.80 10.62 1.64
CA TYR A 66 -12.84 11.76 0.72
C TYR A 66 -12.77 13.08 1.48
N ASP A 67 -12.38 14.15 0.79
CA ASP A 67 -12.18 15.49 1.34
C ASP A 67 -11.27 15.47 2.59
N PRO A 68 -9.98 15.18 2.42
CA PRO A 68 -9.03 15.14 3.53
C PRO A 68 -8.91 16.51 4.20
N VAL A 69 -8.67 16.51 5.52
CA VAL A 69 -8.45 17.73 6.32
C VAL A 69 -7.15 18.42 5.93
N LEU A 70 -6.11 17.62 5.64
CA LEU A 70 -4.81 18.10 5.18
C LEU A 70 -4.14 17.03 4.32
N ARG A 71 -3.13 17.46 3.56
CA ARG A 71 -2.16 16.60 2.88
C ARG A 71 -0.75 16.99 3.31
N LEU A 72 0.04 15.99 3.70
CA LEU A 72 1.48 16.09 3.96
C LEU A 72 2.24 15.54 2.76
N LYS A 73 3.12 16.35 2.18
CA LYS A 73 4.00 15.96 1.09
C LYS A 73 5.44 16.28 1.47
N ILE A 74 6.34 15.31 1.39
CA ILE A 74 7.77 15.49 1.67
C ILE A 74 8.58 15.00 0.48
N THR A 75 9.48 15.84 -0.01
CA THR A 75 10.37 15.54 -1.14
C THR A 75 11.75 16.12 -0.86
N ASP A 76 12.78 15.28 -0.78
CA ASP A 76 14.16 15.69 -0.50
C ASP A 76 14.29 16.59 0.75
N GLY A 77 13.60 16.22 1.84
CA GLY A 77 13.59 17.00 3.08
C GLY A 77 12.77 18.29 3.04
N ASN A 78 12.08 18.58 1.93
CA ASN A 78 11.16 19.70 1.85
C ASN A 78 9.75 19.21 2.15
N ALA A 79 9.19 19.63 3.29
CA ALA A 79 7.83 19.32 3.69
C ALA A 79 6.86 20.42 3.25
N GLU A 80 5.69 19.99 2.82
CA GLU A 80 4.57 20.83 2.45
C GLU A 80 3.30 20.28 3.12
N ILE A 81 2.68 21.06 4.00
CA ILE A 81 1.37 20.76 4.57
C ILE A 81 0.33 21.62 3.86
N ILE A 82 -0.66 20.97 3.24
CA ILE A 82 -1.72 21.61 2.47
C ILE A 82 -3.04 21.42 3.22
N SER A 83 -3.62 22.52 3.74
CA SER A 83 -4.93 22.57 4.38
C SER A 83 -5.60 23.89 3.96
N GLY A 84 -6.17 23.92 2.76
CA GLY A 84 -6.60 25.16 2.09
C GLY A 84 -5.40 25.96 1.56
N ALA A 85 -4.52 26.45 2.44
CA ALA A 85 -3.23 27.06 2.07
C ALA A 85 -2.07 26.08 2.27
N ALA A 86 -1.01 26.21 1.47
CA ALA A 86 0.20 25.40 1.60
C ALA A 86 1.22 26.09 2.51
N VAL A 87 1.71 25.37 3.52
CA VAL A 87 2.83 25.79 4.37
C VAL A 87 4.02 24.89 4.06
N LYS A 88 5.18 25.52 3.70
CA LYS A 88 6.41 24.84 3.32
C LYS A 88 7.50 25.08 4.36
N TYR A 89 8.22 24.01 4.70
CA TYR A 89 9.37 24.09 5.63
C TYR A 89 10.35 22.94 5.37
N GLN A 90 11.54 23.03 5.93
CA GLN A 90 12.52 21.93 5.90
C GLN A 90 12.18 20.92 6.97
N GLU A 91 12.15 19.63 6.61
CA GLU A 91 11.84 18.54 7.50
C GLU A 91 12.91 17.45 7.43
N ASN A 92 13.67 17.33 8.49
CA ASN A 92 14.73 16.32 8.59
C ASN A 92 14.26 15.03 9.29
N ASP A 93 13.10 15.07 9.94
CA ASP A 93 12.46 13.92 10.59
C ASP A 93 11.01 13.75 10.14
N PRO A 94 10.78 13.19 8.93
CA PRO A 94 9.43 12.91 8.44
C PRO A 94 8.58 12.06 9.38
N LEU A 95 9.20 11.13 10.11
CA LEU A 95 8.49 10.28 11.07
C LEU A 95 8.00 11.08 12.28
N GLY A 96 8.81 12.01 12.79
CA GLY A 96 8.41 12.93 13.85
C GLY A 96 7.26 13.84 13.40
N CYS A 97 7.30 14.36 12.19
CA CYS A 97 6.22 15.15 11.62
C CYS A 97 4.90 14.34 11.53
N ILE A 98 4.95 13.11 11.04
CA ILE A 98 3.79 12.22 10.96
C ILE A 98 3.24 11.91 12.36
N ARG A 99 4.11 11.62 13.35
CA ARG A 99 3.71 11.40 14.75
C ARG A 99 2.98 12.60 15.33
N HIS A 100 3.51 13.80 15.10
CA HIS A 100 2.87 15.03 15.57
C HIS A 100 1.45 15.18 15.00
N ILE A 101 1.28 14.97 13.70
CA ILE A 101 -0.04 15.02 13.07
C ILE A 101 -0.99 13.96 13.66
N LEU A 102 -0.53 12.72 13.86
CA LEU A 102 -1.36 11.66 14.43
C LEU A 102 -1.72 11.91 15.90
N GLU A 103 -0.80 12.47 16.71
CA GLU A 103 -1.07 12.80 18.13
C GLU A 103 -2.16 13.85 18.28
N GLU A 104 -2.26 14.81 17.33
CA GLU A 104 -3.34 15.81 17.30
C GLU A 104 -4.73 15.20 17.04
N TYR A 105 -4.79 13.94 16.61
CA TYR A 105 -6.01 13.18 16.33
C TYR A 105 -6.09 11.87 17.10
N LYS A 106 -5.22 11.67 18.11
CA LYS A 106 -5.20 10.43 18.89
C LYS A 106 -6.59 10.02 19.37
N ALA A 107 -7.01 8.81 19.00
CA ALA A 107 -8.36 8.31 19.22
C ALA A 107 -8.38 6.93 19.91
N PRO A 108 -9.43 6.59 20.67
CA PRO A 108 -9.60 5.26 21.23
C PRO A 108 -10.00 4.24 20.15
N GLN A 109 -9.64 2.99 20.39
CA GLN A 109 -10.27 1.87 19.69
C GLN A 109 -11.66 1.63 20.32
N ILE A 110 -12.72 1.64 19.49
CA ILE A 110 -14.10 1.41 19.93
C ILE A 110 -14.54 0.00 19.50
N ASP A 111 -15.00 -0.77 20.45
CA ASP A 111 -15.50 -2.12 20.19
C ASP A 111 -16.62 -2.10 19.15
N GLY A 112 -16.54 -3.02 18.21
CA GLY A 112 -17.54 -3.16 17.14
C GLY A 112 -17.23 -2.34 15.89
N LEU A 113 -16.34 -1.34 15.94
CA LEU A 113 -15.82 -0.61 14.79
C LEU A 113 -14.63 -1.35 14.14
N PRO A 114 -14.32 -1.08 12.86
CA PRO A 114 -13.13 -1.61 12.22
C PRO A 114 -11.84 -1.03 12.84
N ASN A 115 -10.69 -1.69 12.59
CA ASN A 115 -9.38 -1.24 13.07
C ASN A 115 -8.89 0.06 12.41
N PHE A 116 -9.57 0.55 11.40
CA PHE A 116 -9.32 1.81 10.73
C PHE A 116 -10.58 2.67 10.78
N THR A 117 -10.53 3.75 11.53
CA THR A 117 -11.66 4.66 11.78
C THR A 117 -11.39 6.07 11.30
N GLY A 118 -10.16 6.36 10.89
CA GLY A 118 -9.65 7.63 10.40
C GLY A 118 -8.15 7.68 10.58
N GLY A 119 -7.47 8.53 9.83
CA GLY A 119 -6.02 8.61 9.87
C GLY A 119 -5.39 9.14 8.60
N LEU A 120 -4.11 8.87 8.45
CA LEU A 120 -3.32 9.20 7.28
C LEU A 120 -3.38 8.05 6.26
N VAL A 121 -3.69 8.37 5.01
CA VAL A 121 -3.71 7.43 3.88
C VAL A 121 -2.86 7.98 2.75
N GLY A 122 -2.03 7.13 2.15
CA GLY A 122 -1.19 7.54 1.02
C GLY A 122 0.01 6.63 0.80
N THR A 123 1.11 7.23 0.38
CA THR A 123 2.31 6.52 -0.06
C THR A 123 3.57 6.96 0.67
N PHE A 124 4.45 5.98 0.88
CA PHE A 124 5.86 6.16 1.18
C PHE A 124 6.64 5.69 -0.05
N GLY A 125 7.32 6.59 -0.75
CA GLY A 125 8.15 6.25 -1.89
C GLY A 125 9.35 5.40 -1.49
N PHE A 126 9.99 4.70 -2.45
CA PHE A 126 11.18 3.90 -2.18
C PHE A 126 12.29 4.74 -1.52
N ASP A 127 12.43 5.99 -1.94
CA ASP A 127 13.42 6.91 -1.42
C ASP A 127 13.19 7.32 0.06
N PHE A 128 12.02 7.00 0.64
CA PHE A 128 11.78 7.15 2.08
C PHE A 128 12.79 6.38 2.94
N MET A 129 13.44 5.35 2.37
CA MET A 129 14.52 4.62 3.03
C MET A 129 15.65 5.52 3.55
N ARG A 130 15.90 6.69 2.93
CA ARG A 130 16.93 7.66 3.34
C ARG A 130 16.69 8.22 4.74
N TYR A 131 15.42 8.30 5.14
CA TYR A 131 15.02 8.74 6.47
C TYR A 131 15.00 7.58 7.46
N CYS A 132 14.89 6.34 6.96
CA CYS A 132 14.97 5.12 7.78
C CYS A 132 16.43 4.79 8.13
N GLU A 133 17.34 4.95 7.17
CA GLU A 133 18.78 4.62 7.27
C GLU A 133 19.61 5.82 6.81
N PRO A 134 19.84 6.82 7.68
CA PRO A 134 20.49 8.10 7.32
C PRO A 134 21.93 7.98 6.82
N ASP A 135 22.63 6.92 7.22
CA ASP A 135 24.03 6.68 6.84
C ASP A 135 24.17 6.01 5.46
N MET A 136 23.06 5.66 4.81
CA MET A 136 23.05 5.05 3.49
C MET A 136 23.56 6.03 2.42
N ARG A 137 24.42 5.55 1.53
CA ARG A 137 24.94 6.32 0.40
C ARG A 137 23.88 6.42 -0.69
N VAL A 138 23.51 7.62 -1.08
CA VAL A 138 22.52 7.90 -2.12
C VAL A 138 23.02 8.97 -3.09
N ASN A 139 22.62 8.86 -4.34
CA ASN A 139 22.88 9.88 -5.34
C ASN A 139 21.91 11.06 -5.17
N LYS A 140 22.41 12.15 -4.58
CA LYS A 140 21.63 13.36 -4.30
C LYS A 140 21.32 14.22 -5.55
N GLU A 141 21.98 13.95 -6.68
CA GLU A 141 21.81 14.75 -7.90
C GLU A 141 20.55 14.36 -8.69
N ARG A 142 19.98 13.18 -8.42
CA ARG A 142 18.76 12.71 -9.10
C ARG A 142 17.54 13.44 -8.59
N LYS A 143 16.81 14.06 -9.52
CA LYS A 143 15.55 14.74 -9.21
C LYS A 143 14.44 13.73 -8.90
N ALA A 144 13.68 14.02 -7.84
CA ALA A 144 12.48 13.27 -7.52
C ALA A 144 11.34 13.65 -8.47
N GLU A 145 10.75 12.68 -9.14
CA GLU A 145 9.49 12.85 -9.90
C GLU A 145 8.28 12.74 -8.96
N PHE A 146 8.40 11.90 -7.93
CA PHE A 146 7.38 11.65 -6.92
C PHE A 146 7.90 12.01 -5.53
N ALA A 147 6.99 12.29 -4.60
CA ALA A 147 7.34 12.59 -3.22
C ALA A 147 7.86 11.33 -2.49
N ASP A 148 8.74 11.53 -1.51
CA ASP A 148 9.21 10.49 -0.60
C ASP A 148 8.11 10.08 0.38
N VAL A 149 7.24 11.04 0.76
CA VAL A 149 6.03 10.84 1.56
C VAL A 149 4.90 11.67 0.97
N ASP A 150 3.74 11.06 0.75
CA ASP A 150 2.53 11.74 0.27
C ASP A 150 1.31 11.14 0.97
N LEU A 151 0.85 11.79 2.02
CA LEU A 151 -0.18 11.31 2.93
C LEU A 151 -1.31 12.34 3.05
N MET A 152 -2.55 11.88 2.98
CA MET A 152 -3.76 12.66 3.21
C MET A 152 -4.41 12.25 4.52
N LEU A 153 -4.81 13.21 5.35
CA LEU A 153 -5.47 12.97 6.63
C LEU A 153 -6.99 13.00 6.45
N PHE A 154 -7.62 11.88 6.78
CA PHE A 154 -9.07 11.73 6.75
C PHE A 154 -9.63 11.56 8.16
N ASP A 155 -10.41 12.52 8.61
CA ASP A 155 -11.14 12.48 9.88
C ASP A 155 -12.53 11.84 9.76
N LYS A 156 -12.95 11.54 8.53
CA LYS A 156 -14.16 10.81 8.19
C LYS A 156 -13.90 9.74 7.12
N LEU A 157 -14.59 8.63 7.23
CA LEU A 157 -14.54 7.56 6.23
C LEU A 157 -15.79 6.68 6.27
N ILE A 158 -15.96 5.87 5.24
CA ILE A 158 -16.99 4.86 5.14
C ILE A 158 -16.32 3.49 5.09
N ALA A 159 -16.73 2.59 5.98
CA ALA A 159 -16.24 1.22 6.03
C ALA A 159 -17.37 0.24 5.66
N PHE A 160 -17.15 -0.55 4.61
CA PHE A 160 -18.02 -1.64 4.20
C PHE A 160 -17.57 -2.94 4.87
N ASP A 161 -18.36 -3.51 5.77
CA ASP A 161 -18.12 -4.83 6.38
C ASP A 161 -18.78 -5.91 5.52
N HIS A 162 -18.01 -6.55 4.66
CA HIS A 162 -18.48 -7.59 3.75
C HIS A 162 -18.93 -8.86 4.45
N LEU A 163 -18.40 -9.13 5.66
CA LEU A 163 -18.79 -10.30 6.46
C LEU A 163 -20.17 -10.09 7.09
N LYS A 164 -20.41 -8.91 7.66
CA LYS A 164 -21.66 -8.59 8.35
C LYS A 164 -22.70 -7.92 7.45
N GLN A 165 -22.37 -7.62 6.19
CA GLN A 165 -23.21 -6.90 5.23
C GLN A 165 -23.69 -5.56 5.79
N LYS A 166 -22.76 -4.78 6.36
CA LYS A 166 -23.02 -3.50 7.00
C LYS A 166 -22.08 -2.43 6.48
N ILE A 167 -22.52 -1.19 6.58
CA ILE A 167 -21.73 0.01 6.30
C ILE A 167 -21.63 0.81 7.58
N PHE A 168 -20.43 1.24 7.93
CA PHE A 168 -20.19 2.19 9.00
C PHE A 168 -19.86 3.56 8.39
N LEU A 169 -20.66 4.59 8.71
CA LEU A 169 -20.36 5.99 8.44
C LEU A 169 -19.65 6.54 9.67
N ILE A 170 -18.37 6.85 9.54
CA ILE A 170 -17.49 7.15 10.69
C ILE A 170 -17.00 8.60 10.57
N VAL A 171 -17.12 9.37 11.65
CA VAL A 171 -16.57 10.71 11.80
C VAL A 171 -15.82 10.79 13.12
N ASN A 172 -14.60 11.29 13.11
CA ASN A 172 -13.78 11.49 14.31
C ASN A 172 -14.07 12.86 14.91
N VAL A 173 -14.78 12.87 16.04
CA VAL A 173 -15.17 14.08 16.78
C VAL A 173 -13.98 14.63 17.56
N LYS A 174 -13.46 15.79 17.20
CA LYS A 174 -12.43 16.50 17.97
C LYS A 174 -12.96 16.85 19.36
N THR A 175 -12.16 16.63 20.40
CA THR A 175 -12.58 16.76 21.80
C THR A 175 -12.42 18.16 22.41
N ASP A 176 -11.69 19.06 21.74
CA ASP A 176 -11.47 20.44 22.17
C ASP A 176 -12.78 21.26 22.38
N ASN A 177 -13.77 21.02 21.51
CA ASN A 177 -15.13 21.59 21.57
C ASN A 177 -16.16 20.48 21.34
N ALA A 178 -16.15 19.45 22.17
CA ALA A 178 -16.87 18.20 21.95
C ALA A 178 -18.34 18.38 21.56
N ALA A 179 -19.09 19.25 22.22
CA ALA A 179 -20.51 19.46 21.93
C ALA A 179 -20.76 20.05 20.51
N ILE A 180 -19.94 21.04 20.11
CA ILE A 180 -20.04 21.64 18.78
C ILE A 180 -19.61 20.64 17.70
N ASN A 181 -18.51 19.95 17.95
CA ASN A 181 -17.94 18.99 17.01
C ASN A 181 -18.81 17.73 16.88
N TYR A 182 -19.49 17.31 17.95
CA TYR A 182 -20.47 16.21 17.89
C TYR A 182 -21.68 16.59 17.01
N ALA A 183 -22.22 17.79 17.18
CA ALA A 183 -23.32 18.26 16.34
C ALA A 183 -22.91 18.43 14.86
N LYS A 184 -21.64 18.75 14.57
CA LYS A 184 -21.09 18.73 13.20
C LYS A 184 -21.00 17.31 12.67
N ALA A 185 -20.51 16.36 13.48
CA ALA A 185 -20.41 14.95 13.08
C ALA A 185 -21.78 14.33 12.76
N GLU A 186 -22.83 14.68 13.50
CA GLU A 186 -24.20 14.26 13.17
C GLU A 186 -24.65 14.72 11.77
N ARG A 187 -24.32 15.97 11.40
CA ARG A 187 -24.62 16.51 10.07
C ARG A 187 -23.79 15.85 8.97
N GLU A 188 -22.50 15.63 9.23
CA GLU A 188 -21.62 14.93 8.28
C GLU A 188 -22.08 13.49 8.04
N ILE A 189 -22.43 12.76 9.09
CA ILE A 189 -22.99 11.41 8.98
C ILE A 189 -24.30 11.41 8.18
N ALA A 190 -25.17 12.40 8.39
CA ALA A 190 -26.41 12.55 7.61
C ALA A 190 -26.10 12.82 6.12
N ALA A 191 -25.13 13.69 5.82
CA ALA A 191 -24.69 13.97 4.44
C ALA A 191 -24.07 12.73 3.78
N MET A 192 -23.27 11.95 4.52
CA MET A 192 -22.74 10.66 4.04
C MET A 192 -23.86 9.68 3.71
N GLU A 193 -24.90 9.62 4.54
CA GLU A 193 -26.06 8.76 4.31
C GLU A 193 -26.85 9.19 3.05
N GLU A 194 -27.05 10.48 2.86
CA GLU A 194 -27.67 11.01 1.63
C GLU A 194 -26.85 10.64 0.38
N MET A 195 -25.50 10.73 0.47
CA MET A 195 -24.62 10.35 -0.63
C MET A 195 -24.69 8.85 -0.93
N LEU A 196 -24.85 7.99 0.08
CA LEU A 196 -25.05 6.54 -0.11
C LEU A 196 -26.35 6.24 -0.87
N LEU A 197 -27.40 7.03 -0.63
CA LEU A 197 -28.72 6.85 -1.27
C LEU A 197 -28.79 7.41 -2.69
N GLN A 198 -27.78 8.16 -3.13
CA GLN A 198 -27.77 8.70 -4.49
C GLN A 198 -27.65 7.58 -5.52
N PRO A 199 -28.53 7.56 -6.55
CA PRO A 199 -28.48 6.55 -7.58
C PRO A 199 -27.17 6.65 -8.36
N VAL A 200 -26.50 5.51 -8.54
CA VAL A 200 -25.37 5.43 -9.46
C VAL A 200 -25.89 5.60 -10.88
N GLN A 201 -25.49 6.68 -11.53
CA GLN A 201 -25.79 6.88 -12.95
C GLN A 201 -24.73 6.17 -13.78
N PRO A 202 -25.05 5.04 -14.43
CA PRO A 202 -24.10 4.37 -15.30
C PRO A 202 -23.75 5.32 -16.46
N LYS A 203 -22.52 5.81 -16.48
CA LYS A 203 -21.98 6.48 -17.66
C LYS A 203 -21.50 5.40 -18.64
N LYS A 204 -21.80 5.60 -19.92
CA LYS A 204 -21.12 4.78 -20.95
C LYS A 204 -19.62 4.92 -20.77
N PRO A 205 -18.85 3.82 -20.82
CA PRO A 205 -17.40 3.92 -20.79
C PRO A 205 -16.93 4.89 -21.87
N VAL A 206 -15.97 5.74 -21.52
CA VAL A 206 -15.33 6.61 -22.51
C VAL A 206 -14.06 5.88 -22.95
N LYS A 207 -13.97 5.57 -24.23
CA LYS A 207 -12.79 4.95 -24.82
C LYS A 207 -11.55 5.80 -24.54
N ALA A 208 -10.56 5.19 -23.89
CA ALA A 208 -9.31 5.87 -23.55
C ALA A 208 -8.38 5.92 -24.78
N LYS A 209 -7.60 7.00 -24.90
CA LYS A 209 -6.45 7.05 -25.79
C LYS A 209 -5.22 6.61 -25.01
N LEU A 210 -4.73 5.43 -25.33
CA LEU A 210 -3.51 4.85 -24.77
C LEU A 210 -2.41 4.86 -25.82
N GLY A 211 -1.27 5.48 -25.52
CA GLY A 211 -0.08 5.43 -26.33
C GLY A 211 0.69 4.11 -26.19
N GLU A 212 1.73 3.95 -26.99
CA GLU A 212 2.63 2.81 -26.84
C GLU A 212 3.44 2.90 -25.55
N PHE A 213 3.64 1.76 -24.89
CA PHE A 213 4.50 1.66 -23.72
C PHE A 213 5.97 1.69 -24.12
N THR A 214 6.70 2.60 -23.51
CA THR A 214 8.16 2.70 -23.66
C THR A 214 8.82 2.46 -22.29
N SER A 215 9.94 1.73 -22.31
CA SER A 215 10.78 1.57 -21.11
C SER A 215 11.73 2.77 -20.97
N ASN A 216 12.08 3.13 -19.73
CA ASN A 216 13.10 4.16 -19.43
C ASN A 216 14.54 3.71 -19.75
N GLN A 217 14.73 2.45 -20.17
CA GLN A 217 16.01 1.90 -20.61
C GLN A 217 15.82 0.87 -21.73
N SER A 218 16.83 0.77 -22.61
CA SER A 218 16.84 -0.28 -23.63
C SER A 218 17.12 -1.65 -23.02
N ARG A 219 16.79 -2.73 -23.76
CA ARG A 219 17.12 -4.11 -23.33
C ARG A 219 18.63 -4.29 -23.10
N GLU A 220 19.47 -3.70 -23.97
CA GLU A 220 20.93 -3.76 -23.83
C GLU A 220 21.38 -3.07 -22.53
N GLN A 221 20.81 -1.90 -22.22
CA GLN A 221 21.15 -1.18 -20.98
C GLN A 221 20.67 -1.95 -19.76
N TYR A 222 19.47 -2.51 -19.79
CA TYR A 222 18.96 -3.38 -18.71
C TYR A 222 19.89 -4.56 -18.48
N ASN A 223 20.23 -5.30 -19.54
CA ASN A 223 21.12 -6.47 -19.47
C ASN A 223 22.52 -6.10 -18.95
N LYS A 224 23.06 -4.94 -19.36
CA LYS A 224 24.34 -4.42 -18.83
C LYS A 224 24.26 -4.17 -17.33
N ASN A 225 23.19 -3.59 -16.83
CA ASN A 225 23.01 -3.33 -15.40
C ASN A 225 22.78 -4.63 -14.61
N VAL A 226 22.07 -5.62 -15.18
CA VAL A 226 21.97 -6.97 -14.58
C VAL A 226 23.35 -7.63 -14.46
N LEU A 227 24.23 -7.50 -15.47
CA LEU A 227 25.62 -7.98 -15.36
C LEU A 227 26.38 -7.26 -14.25
N ARG A 228 26.18 -5.96 -14.06
CA ARG A 228 26.78 -5.22 -12.94
C ARG A 228 26.27 -5.73 -11.60
N CYS A 229 24.97 -6.00 -11.46
CA CYS A 229 24.42 -6.62 -10.26
C CYS A 229 25.12 -7.98 -9.97
N LYS A 230 25.29 -8.82 -11.01
CA LYS A 230 26.00 -10.11 -10.87
C LYS A 230 27.48 -9.94 -10.49
N GLU A 231 28.16 -8.89 -10.95
CA GLU A 231 29.54 -8.54 -10.52
C GLU A 231 29.57 -8.19 -9.03
N TYR A 232 28.65 -7.36 -8.53
CA TYR A 232 28.53 -7.04 -7.10
C TYR A 232 28.27 -8.29 -6.26
N ILE A 233 27.40 -9.19 -6.74
CA ILE A 233 27.11 -10.47 -6.05
C ILE A 233 28.36 -11.35 -6.03
N LYS A 234 29.06 -11.47 -7.15
CA LYS A 234 30.30 -12.26 -7.24
C LYS A 234 31.40 -11.72 -6.33
N ASN A 235 31.48 -10.41 -6.14
CA ASN A 235 32.46 -9.73 -5.28
C ASN A 235 32.08 -9.84 -3.79
N GLY A 236 30.89 -10.36 -3.45
CA GLY A 236 30.42 -10.52 -2.08
C GLY A 236 29.71 -9.31 -1.49
N ASP A 237 29.36 -8.30 -2.30
CA ASP A 237 28.62 -7.11 -1.84
C ASP A 237 27.17 -7.47 -1.44
N ALA A 238 26.53 -8.38 -2.17
CA ALA A 238 25.16 -8.81 -1.91
C ALA A 238 24.93 -10.26 -2.35
N PHE A 239 23.90 -10.91 -1.80
CA PHE A 239 23.41 -12.22 -2.24
C PHE A 239 22.35 -12.09 -3.33
N GLN A 240 21.54 -11.03 -3.25
CA GLN A 240 20.45 -10.71 -4.16
C GLN A 240 20.29 -9.19 -4.27
N ILE A 241 19.98 -8.71 -5.48
CA ILE A 241 19.69 -7.30 -5.77
C ILE A 241 18.43 -7.27 -6.62
N VAL A 242 17.40 -6.52 -6.21
CA VAL A 242 16.18 -6.35 -7.03
C VAL A 242 16.40 -5.18 -7.99
N TYR A 243 16.48 -5.49 -9.29
CA TYR A 243 16.70 -4.49 -10.32
C TYR A 243 15.43 -4.28 -11.15
N ALA A 244 15.01 -3.02 -11.34
CA ALA A 244 13.75 -2.68 -11.96
C ALA A 244 13.89 -1.84 -13.22
N GLN A 245 12.81 -1.82 -14.05
CA GLN A 245 12.62 -0.86 -15.14
C GLN A 245 11.23 -0.23 -15.07
N LYS A 246 11.12 1.00 -15.55
CA LYS A 246 9.90 1.80 -15.56
C LYS A 246 9.34 1.87 -16.98
N PHE A 247 8.09 1.46 -17.14
CA PHE A 247 7.33 1.60 -18.38
C PHE A 247 6.41 2.82 -18.29
N SER A 248 6.29 3.58 -19.37
CA SER A 248 5.37 4.71 -19.43
C SER A 248 4.65 4.81 -20.77
N ALA A 249 3.44 5.35 -20.75
CA ALA A 249 2.64 5.64 -21.93
C ALA A 249 1.81 6.91 -21.70
N THR A 250 1.35 7.55 -22.77
CA THR A 250 0.33 8.59 -22.66
C THR A 250 -1.03 7.94 -22.39
N TYR A 251 -1.85 8.54 -21.51
CA TYR A 251 -3.17 8.05 -21.16
C TYR A 251 -4.07 9.20 -20.73
N ASP A 252 -5.16 9.44 -21.48
CA ASP A 252 -6.00 10.64 -21.35
C ASP A 252 -7.19 10.51 -20.38
N GLN A 253 -7.49 9.29 -19.91
CA GLN A 253 -8.62 9.05 -19.00
C GLN A 253 -8.14 8.86 -17.55
N SER A 254 -9.09 8.87 -16.59
CA SER A 254 -8.85 8.45 -15.22
C SER A 254 -8.51 6.96 -15.15
N LEU A 255 -7.65 6.59 -14.21
CA LEU A 255 -7.33 5.18 -13.93
C LEU A 255 -8.52 4.39 -13.36
N PHE A 256 -9.66 5.02 -13.06
CA PHE A 256 -10.80 4.35 -12.45
C PHE A 256 -11.33 3.17 -13.28
N SER A 257 -11.46 3.33 -14.62
CA SER A 257 -11.86 2.22 -15.49
C SER A 257 -10.80 1.12 -15.52
N ALA A 258 -9.52 1.48 -15.62
CA ALA A 258 -8.42 0.52 -15.56
C ALA A 258 -8.38 -0.23 -14.21
N TYR A 259 -8.66 0.46 -13.08
CA TYR A 259 -8.80 -0.17 -11.77
C TYR A 259 -9.92 -1.22 -11.74
N ARG A 260 -11.07 -0.93 -12.34
CA ARG A 260 -12.19 -1.89 -12.43
C ARG A 260 -11.79 -3.16 -13.17
N TYR A 261 -11.05 -3.04 -14.30
CA TYR A 261 -10.50 -4.20 -15.00
C TYR A 261 -9.44 -4.93 -14.17
N LEU A 262 -8.50 -4.20 -13.58
CA LEU A 262 -7.45 -4.79 -12.73
C LEU A 262 -8.05 -5.61 -11.58
N ARG A 263 -9.13 -5.10 -10.97
CA ARG A 263 -9.87 -5.74 -9.88
C ARG A 263 -10.47 -7.10 -10.29
N THR A 264 -10.84 -7.27 -11.55
CA THR A 264 -11.41 -8.52 -12.06
C THR A 264 -10.39 -9.46 -12.66
N THR A 265 -9.36 -8.91 -13.31
CA THR A 265 -8.34 -9.72 -14.01
C THR A 265 -7.18 -10.13 -13.08
N ASN A 266 -6.88 -9.32 -12.09
CA ASN A 266 -5.78 -9.58 -11.14
C ASN A 266 -6.16 -9.20 -9.71
N PRO A 267 -7.23 -9.81 -9.12
CA PRO A 267 -7.64 -9.53 -7.75
C PRO A 267 -6.53 -9.86 -6.76
N SER A 268 -6.36 -9.04 -5.74
CA SER A 268 -5.28 -9.18 -4.77
C SER A 268 -5.72 -8.87 -3.33
N GLN A 269 -4.84 -9.15 -2.41
CA GLN A 269 -5.02 -8.89 -0.98
C GLN A 269 -5.11 -7.39 -0.66
N TYR A 270 -4.41 -6.56 -1.45
CA TYR A 270 -4.48 -5.10 -1.37
C TYR A 270 -4.85 -4.54 -2.74
N MET A 271 -6.09 -4.12 -2.86
CA MET A 271 -6.57 -3.35 -4.00
C MET A 271 -6.69 -1.90 -3.57
N VAL A 272 -6.00 -1.03 -4.27
CA VAL A 272 -5.93 0.38 -3.89
C VAL A 272 -6.27 1.27 -5.08
N PHE A 273 -7.14 2.23 -4.83
CA PHE A 273 -7.35 3.38 -5.70
C PHE A 273 -7.19 4.64 -4.88
N LEU A 274 -6.30 5.53 -5.27
CA LEU A 274 -6.05 6.79 -4.60
C LEU A 274 -5.99 7.90 -5.65
N HIS A 275 -6.66 9.00 -5.37
CA HIS A 275 -6.62 10.21 -6.18
C HIS A 275 -6.33 11.42 -5.31
N ASN A 276 -5.36 12.20 -5.72
CA ASN A 276 -5.11 13.53 -5.19
C ASN A 276 -4.89 14.52 -6.34
N ASP A 277 -4.76 15.83 -6.01
CA ASP A 277 -4.64 16.88 -7.03
C ASP A 277 -3.45 16.68 -8.00
N ASP A 278 -2.44 15.89 -7.63
CA ASP A 278 -1.22 15.68 -8.42
C ASP A 278 -1.24 14.39 -9.24
N MET A 279 -1.94 13.33 -8.76
CA MET A 279 -1.83 11.99 -9.34
C MET A 279 -3.00 11.07 -9.02
N GLU A 280 -3.13 10.02 -9.82
CA GLU A 280 -3.96 8.84 -9.54
C GLU A 280 -3.08 7.61 -9.36
N ILE A 281 -3.43 6.77 -8.42
CA ILE A 281 -2.79 5.47 -8.19
C ILE A 281 -3.86 4.38 -8.25
N ALA A 282 -3.58 3.32 -9.02
CA ALA A 282 -4.43 2.13 -9.10
C ALA A 282 -3.55 0.89 -8.98
N GLY A 283 -3.69 0.14 -7.90
CA GLY A 283 -2.80 -0.97 -7.56
C GLY A 283 -3.52 -2.25 -7.15
N SER A 284 -2.85 -3.37 -7.38
CA SER A 284 -3.24 -4.72 -6.99
C SER A 284 -2.05 -5.42 -6.34
N SER A 285 -1.66 -4.96 -5.14
CA SER A 285 -0.50 -5.50 -4.45
C SER A 285 -0.83 -6.81 -3.73
N PRO A 286 -0.05 -7.87 -3.94
CA PRO A 286 -0.24 -9.14 -3.25
C PRO A 286 0.45 -9.19 -1.89
N GLU A 287 1.28 -8.19 -1.54
CA GLU A 287 2.26 -8.34 -0.47
C GLU A 287 2.14 -7.26 0.60
N THR A 288 2.03 -7.71 1.85
CA THR A 288 2.09 -6.85 3.04
C THR A 288 3.53 -6.38 3.27
N LEU A 289 3.75 -5.08 3.38
CA LEU A 289 5.02 -4.55 3.90
C LEU A 289 5.08 -4.76 5.41
N VAL A 290 4.14 -4.15 6.13
CA VAL A 290 4.01 -4.31 7.59
C VAL A 290 2.60 -3.93 8.03
N LYS A 291 2.09 -4.67 9.02
CA LYS A 291 0.80 -4.40 9.65
C LYS A 291 0.96 -4.36 11.17
N VAL A 292 0.31 -3.40 11.81
CA VAL A 292 0.24 -3.28 13.27
C VAL A 292 -1.22 -3.25 13.68
N VAL A 293 -1.62 -4.15 14.58
CA VAL A 293 -2.95 -4.17 15.18
C VAL A 293 -2.79 -4.22 16.69
N GLY A 294 -3.20 -3.16 17.37
CA GLY A 294 -2.87 -2.92 18.77
C GLY A 294 -1.34 -2.88 18.96
N LYS A 295 -0.81 -3.84 19.71
CA LYS A 295 0.65 -3.97 19.90
C LYS A 295 1.28 -5.12 19.08
N LYS A 296 0.51 -5.76 18.18
CA LYS A 296 1.00 -6.89 17.37
C LYS A 296 1.52 -6.40 16.03
N VAL A 297 2.81 -6.57 15.79
CA VAL A 297 3.46 -6.37 14.49
C VAL A 297 3.35 -7.64 13.67
N ILE A 298 3.04 -7.52 12.37
CA ILE A 298 2.86 -8.63 11.45
C ILE A 298 3.61 -8.31 10.15
N SER A 299 4.46 -9.23 9.71
CA SER A 299 5.06 -9.28 8.39
C SER A 299 4.74 -10.62 7.74
N MET A 300 4.55 -10.64 6.42
CA MET A 300 4.13 -11.83 5.70
C MET A 300 5.02 -12.08 4.48
N PRO A 301 6.20 -12.68 4.67
CA PRO A 301 7.06 -13.07 3.56
C PRO A 301 6.34 -14.01 2.59
N ILE A 302 6.43 -13.68 1.29
CA ILE A 302 5.88 -14.47 0.18
C ILE A 302 7.01 -14.72 -0.80
N ALA A 303 7.22 -15.99 -1.18
CA ALA A 303 8.17 -16.38 -2.21
C ALA A 303 7.66 -17.57 -2.98
N GLY A 304 8.31 -17.86 -4.09
CA GLY A 304 7.96 -18.98 -4.94
C GLY A 304 6.61 -18.82 -5.63
N THR A 305 6.52 -19.23 -6.87
CA THR A 305 5.27 -19.11 -7.64
C THR A 305 5.07 -20.35 -8.49
N ARG A 306 3.85 -20.90 -8.45
CA ARG A 306 3.36 -21.88 -9.43
C ARG A 306 1.97 -21.46 -9.88
N ARG A 307 1.61 -21.84 -11.13
CA ARG A 307 0.25 -21.68 -11.63
C ARG A 307 -0.73 -22.55 -10.84
N ARG A 308 -2.01 -22.24 -10.91
CA ARG A 308 -3.07 -23.13 -10.41
C ARG A 308 -3.19 -24.38 -11.28
N GLY A 309 -3.52 -25.48 -10.65
CA GLY A 309 -3.88 -26.71 -11.35
C GLY A 309 -5.26 -26.61 -12.00
N ARG A 310 -5.47 -27.36 -13.10
CA ARG A 310 -6.76 -27.45 -13.77
C ARG A 310 -7.72 -28.37 -13.01
N THR A 311 -7.18 -29.30 -12.24
CA THR A 311 -7.92 -30.17 -11.30
C THR A 311 -7.41 -30.01 -9.88
N SER A 312 -8.16 -30.49 -8.90
CA SER A 312 -7.74 -30.47 -7.48
C SER A 312 -6.47 -31.27 -7.23
N GLU A 313 -6.30 -32.40 -7.94
CA GLU A 313 -5.14 -33.27 -7.88
C GLU A 313 -3.90 -32.60 -8.45
N GLU A 314 -4.03 -31.99 -9.65
CA GLU A 314 -2.96 -31.19 -10.26
C GLU A 314 -2.55 -30.02 -9.38
N ASP A 315 -3.53 -29.30 -8.80
CA ASP A 315 -3.29 -28.15 -7.90
C ASP A 315 -2.52 -28.56 -6.63
N LYS A 316 -2.84 -29.72 -6.06
CA LYS A 316 -2.09 -30.30 -4.94
C LYS A 316 -0.67 -30.71 -5.36
N ALA A 317 -0.52 -31.35 -6.52
CA ALA A 317 0.78 -31.78 -7.02
C ALA A 317 1.71 -30.59 -7.28
N LEU A 318 1.24 -29.52 -7.90
CA LEU A 318 2.00 -28.28 -8.11
C LEU A 318 2.40 -27.61 -6.79
N GLY A 319 1.54 -27.66 -5.77
CA GLY A 319 1.88 -27.18 -4.43
C GLY A 319 2.96 -28.01 -3.74
N GLN A 320 2.95 -29.33 -3.91
CA GLN A 320 4.00 -30.23 -3.41
C GLN A 320 5.33 -30.03 -4.16
N GLU A 321 5.26 -29.88 -5.48
CA GLU A 321 6.43 -29.56 -6.32
C GLU A 321 7.08 -28.25 -5.85
N LEU A 322 6.29 -27.20 -5.61
CA LEU A 322 6.79 -25.93 -5.13
C LEU A 322 7.50 -26.06 -3.77
N LEU A 323 6.95 -26.85 -2.86
CA LEU A 323 7.57 -27.12 -1.55
C LEU A 323 8.81 -28.01 -1.63
N ALA A 324 8.97 -28.75 -2.71
CA ALA A 324 10.15 -29.60 -2.95
C ALA A 324 11.27 -28.86 -3.70
N ASP A 325 10.99 -27.68 -4.25
CA ASP A 325 11.97 -26.88 -4.98
C ASP A 325 12.97 -26.23 -4.02
N ALA A 326 14.21 -26.74 -4.03
CA ALA A 326 15.25 -26.31 -3.10
C ALA A 326 15.61 -24.83 -3.24
N LYS A 327 15.54 -24.26 -4.45
CA LYS A 327 15.83 -22.84 -4.71
C LYS A 327 14.74 -21.96 -4.11
N GLU A 328 13.48 -22.25 -4.38
CA GLU A 328 12.33 -21.50 -3.87
C GLU A 328 12.26 -21.54 -2.33
N ILE A 329 12.58 -22.69 -1.74
CA ILE A 329 12.66 -22.87 -0.29
C ILE A 329 13.83 -22.09 0.32
N ALA A 330 14.99 -22.04 -0.32
CA ALA A 330 16.14 -21.27 0.15
C ALA A 330 15.84 -19.76 0.13
N GLU A 331 15.24 -19.26 -0.96
CA GLU A 331 14.80 -17.87 -1.08
C GLU A 331 13.75 -17.53 -0.02
N HIS A 332 12.74 -18.39 0.16
CA HIS A 332 11.71 -18.17 1.17
C HIS A 332 12.29 -18.13 2.60
N ASN A 333 13.23 -19.01 2.92
CA ASN A 333 13.91 -18.98 4.22
C ASN A 333 14.67 -17.68 4.44
N MET A 334 15.39 -17.19 3.43
CA MET A 334 16.09 -15.91 3.49
C MET A 334 15.11 -14.75 3.78
N LEU A 335 13.95 -14.70 3.11
CA LEU A 335 12.94 -13.66 3.34
C LEU A 335 12.28 -13.78 4.73
N VAL A 336 12.07 -15.01 5.24
CA VAL A 336 11.56 -15.22 6.60
C VAL A 336 12.58 -14.73 7.64
N ASP A 337 13.86 -15.03 7.46
CA ASP A 337 14.91 -14.58 8.37
C ASP A 337 15.06 -13.05 8.34
N LEU A 338 14.97 -12.44 7.16
CA LEU A 338 14.96 -10.98 7.02
C LEU A 338 13.77 -10.38 7.77
N GLY A 339 12.56 -10.92 7.57
CA GLY A 339 11.35 -10.47 8.27
C GLY A 339 11.43 -10.65 9.78
N ARG A 340 12.05 -11.74 10.27
CA ARG A 340 12.32 -11.95 11.70
C ARG A 340 13.28 -10.89 12.27
N ASN A 341 14.33 -10.58 11.54
CA ASN A 341 15.30 -9.56 11.91
C ASN A 341 14.64 -8.17 11.96
N ASP A 342 13.89 -7.80 10.91
CA ASP A 342 13.22 -6.52 10.80
C ASP A 342 12.19 -6.32 11.93
N VAL A 343 11.31 -7.30 12.18
CA VAL A 343 10.32 -7.27 13.27
C VAL A 343 11.02 -7.28 14.64
N GLY A 344 12.13 -8.01 14.76
CA GLY A 344 12.92 -8.10 16.01
C GLY A 344 13.53 -6.78 16.47
N ARG A 345 13.77 -5.83 15.54
CA ARG A 345 14.31 -4.49 15.86
C ARG A 345 13.37 -3.63 16.73
N VAL A 346 12.07 -3.93 16.73
CA VAL A 346 11.04 -3.10 17.36
C VAL A 346 10.13 -3.87 18.33
N CYS A 347 10.30 -5.16 18.44
CA CYS A 347 9.47 -6.01 19.29
C CYS A 347 10.22 -6.46 20.55
N ASP A 348 9.46 -6.78 21.59
CA ASP A 348 9.99 -7.31 22.84
C ASP A 348 10.82 -8.58 22.58
N PHE A 349 11.94 -8.68 23.30
CA PHE A 349 12.83 -9.84 23.20
C PHE A 349 12.07 -11.14 23.46
N GLY A 350 12.27 -12.15 22.58
CA GLY A 350 11.59 -13.44 22.69
C GLY A 350 10.13 -13.44 22.23
N SER A 351 9.55 -12.30 21.82
CA SER A 351 8.16 -12.24 21.34
C SER A 351 8.01 -12.58 19.86
N VAL A 352 9.10 -12.54 19.08
CA VAL A 352 9.07 -12.81 17.64
C VAL A 352 8.81 -14.29 17.38
N LYS A 353 7.75 -14.58 16.63
CA LYS A 353 7.31 -15.94 16.26
C LYS A 353 7.08 -16.05 14.77
N VAL A 354 7.40 -17.22 14.22
CA VAL A 354 7.02 -17.59 12.86
C VAL A 354 5.87 -18.60 12.96
N SER A 355 4.73 -18.28 12.36
CA SER A 355 3.59 -19.18 12.21
C SER A 355 3.28 -19.36 10.73
N ASP A 356 2.45 -20.36 10.42
CA ASP A 356 2.11 -20.72 9.04
C ASP A 356 3.35 -20.89 8.14
N TYR A 357 4.44 -21.41 8.74
CA TYR A 357 5.74 -21.54 8.09
C TYR A 357 5.68 -22.44 6.85
N LYS A 358 6.04 -21.88 5.69
CA LYS A 358 6.00 -22.55 4.38
C LYS A 358 4.61 -23.06 3.99
N ALA A 359 3.55 -22.34 4.34
CA ALA A 359 2.21 -22.70 3.92
C ALA A 359 1.98 -22.35 2.43
N ILE A 360 1.34 -23.25 1.69
CA ILE A 360 0.89 -22.95 0.32
C ILE A 360 -0.40 -22.14 0.37
N LYS A 361 -0.30 -20.88 -0.03
CA LYS A 361 -1.47 -20.01 -0.20
C LYS A 361 -1.88 -19.95 -1.67
N ARG A 362 -3.16 -20.27 -1.92
CA ARG A 362 -3.75 -20.34 -3.25
C ARG A 362 -4.51 -19.06 -3.56
N PHE A 363 -4.14 -18.43 -4.67
CA PHE A 363 -4.83 -17.27 -5.22
C PHE A 363 -5.60 -17.66 -6.49
N SER A 364 -6.25 -16.72 -7.15
CA SER A 364 -7.06 -17.00 -8.35
C SER A 364 -6.28 -17.69 -9.48
N HIS A 365 -5.07 -17.23 -9.76
CA HIS A 365 -4.27 -17.69 -10.91
C HIS A 365 -2.95 -18.37 -10.54
N VAL A 366 -2.47 -18.14 -9.34
CA VAL A 366 -1.17 -18.64 -8.85
C VAL A 366 -1.27 -19.15 -7.42
N MET A 367 -0.26 -19.88 -6.99
CA MET A 367 -0.03 -20.24 -5.58
C MET A 367 1.39 -19.82 -5.18
N HIS A 368 1.57 -19.50 -3.92
CA HIS A 368 2.84 -19.08 -3.35
C HIS A 368 3.14 -19.81 -2.04
N ILE A 369 4.42 -19.87 -1.68
CA ILE A 369 4.86 -20.21 -0.34
C ILE A 369 4.74 -18.97 0.52
N THR A 370 4.07 -19.06 1.65
CA THR A 370 3.87 -17.95 2.59
C THR A 370 4.29 -18.37 4.00
N SER A 371 4.76 -17.40 4.77
CA SER A 371 4.95 -17.52 6.21
C SER A 371 4.44 -16.26 6.90
N LYS A 372 4.17 -16.37 8.21
CA LYS A 372 3.72 -15.23 9.00
C LYS A 372 4.70 -15.00 10.14
N VAL A 373 5.35 -13.85 10.14
CA VAL A 373 6.22 -13.38 11.23
C VAL A 373 5.43 -12.40 12.07
N THR A 374 5.39 -12.62 13.37
CA THR A 374 4.71 -11.72 14.32
C THR A 374 5.59 -11.42 15.51
N GLY A 375 5.41 -10.23 16.09
CA GLY A 375 6.06 -9.83 17.33
C GLY A 375 5.18 -8.90 18.14
N GLN A 376 5.46 -8.77 19.42
CA GLN A 376 4.83 -7.81 20.34
C GLN A 376 5.65 -6.53 20.29
N LEU A 377 5.06 -5.43 19.82
CA LEU A 377 5.70 -4.11 19.77
C LEU A 377 6.10 -3.66 21.16
N SER A 378 7.35 -3.25 21.35
CA SER A 378 7.87 -2.78 22.62
C SER A 378 7.13 -1.53 23.13
N ALA A 379 7.10 -1.32 24.45
CA ALA A 379 6.29 -0.29 25.06
C ALA A 379 6.63 1.13 24.59
N ASP A 380 7.93 1.37 24.32
CA ASP A 380 8.49 2.64 23.83
C ASP A 380 8.43 2.82 22.31
N LYS A 381 7.85 1.85 21.57
CA LYS A 381 7.75 1.84 20.12
C LYS A 381 6.32 2.00 19.63
N ASP A 382 6.17 2.56 18.44
CA ASP A 382 4.90 2.77 17.75
C ASP A 382 4.87 2.11 16.35
N ALA A 383 3.76 2.28 15.65
CA ALA A 383 3.59 1.73 14.30
C ALA A 383 4.59 2.32 13.29
N LEU A 384 5.01 3.58 13.44
CA LEU A 384 6.00 4.21 12.57
C LEU A 384 7.41 3.65 12.80
N ASP A 385 7.75 3.25 14.04
CA ASP A 385 8.99 2.52 14.31
C ASP A 385 8.97 1.15 13.61
N ALA A 386 7.81 0.47 13.59
CA ALA A 386 7.65 -0.79 12.86
C ALA A 386 7.80 -0.58 11.34
N LEU A 387 7.22 0.50 10.78
CA LEU A 387 7.43 0.86 9.37
C LEU A 387 8.90 1.10 9.08
N ARG A 388 9.57 1.93 9.87
CA ARG A 388 11.00 2.25 9.73
C ARG A 388 11.88 0.99 9.77
N ALA A 389 11.59 0.05 10.65
CA ALA A 389 12.40 -1.17 10.82
C ALA A 389 12.30 -2.11 9.61
N VAL A 390 11.14 -2.17 8.95
CA VAL A 390 10.88 -3.08 7.83
C VAL A 390 11.23 -2.45 6.49
N PHE A 391 11.19 -1.12 6.38
CA PHE A 391 11.34 -0.38 5.12
C PHE A 391 12.79 -0.36 4.58
N PRO A 392 12.97 -0.46 3.24
CA PRO A 392 12.03 -1.02 2.29
C PRO A 392 11.93 -2.54 2.42
N ALA A 393 10.93 -3.15 1.76
CA ALA A 393 10.80 -4.59 1.75
C ALA A 393 12.04 -5.28 1.16
N GLY A 394 12.47 -6.41 1.76
CA GLY A 394 13.58 -7.20 1.25
C GLY A 394 13.34 -7.76 -0.16
N THR A 395 12.08 -8.07 -0.47
CA THR A 395 11.63 -8.53 -1.80
C THR A 395 11.74 -7.46 -2.88
N LEU A 396 11.94 -6.18 -2.52
CA LEU A 396 12.09 -5.04 -3.44
C LEU A 396 13.47 -4.36 -3.33
N SER A 397 14.32 -4.82 -2.43
CA SER A 397 15.68 -4.31 -2.26
C SER A 397 16.72 -5.41 -2.53
N GLY A 398 16.84 -6.36 -1.65
CA GLY A 398 17.79 -7.46 -1.71
C GLY A 398 18.41 -7.76 -0.36
N ALA A 399 19.48 -8.51 -0.35
CA ALA A 399 20.18 -8.94 0.86
C ALA A 399 21.71 -8.85 0.67
N PRO A 400 22.46 -8.16 1.57
CA PRO A 400 22.00 -7.31 2.67
C PRO A 400 21.24 -6.06 2.20
N LYS A 401 20.18 -5.68 2.92
CA LYS A 401 19.20 -4.66 2.52
C LYS A 401 19.84 -3.32 2.13
N ILE A 402 20.61 -2.71 3.02
CA ILE A 402 21.20 -1.37 2.81
C ILE A 402 22.12 -1.37 1.59
N ARG A 403 23.04 -2.36 1.51
CA ARG A 403 23.98 -2.45 0.38
C ARG A 403 23.25 -2.67 -0.96
N ALA A 404 22.21 -3.50 -0.98
CA ALA A 404 21.37 -3.69 -2.17
C ALA A 404 20.71 -2.39 -2.60
N CYS A 405 20.17 -1.60 -1.66
CA CYS A 405 19.58 -0.29 -1.94
C CYS A 405 20.61 0.71 -2.53
N GLU A 406 21.83 0.74 -2.00
CA GLU A 406 22.91 1.58 -2.56
C GLU A 406 23.24 1.22 -4.00
N ILE A 407 23.28 -0.10 -4.32
CA ILE A 407 23.55 -0.57 -5.68
C ILE A 407 22.37 -0.26 -6.61
N ILE A 408 21.13 -0.38 -6.15
CA ILE A 408 19.93 0.02 -6.90
C ILE A 408 20.01 1.52 -7.23
N ASP A 409 20.30 2.34 -6.22
CA ASP A 409 20.44 3.81 -6.42
C ASP A 409 21.60 4.16 -7.37
N GLU A 410 22.66 3.37 -7.44
CA GLU A 410 23.75 3.55 -8.40
C GLU A 410 23.33 3.20 -9.84
N LEU A 411 22.60 2.08 -10.03
CA LEU A 411 22.39 1.46 -11.33
C LEU A 411 21.10 1.88 -12.03
N GLU A 412 20.03 2.18 -11.30
CA GLU A 412 18.77 2.62 -11.90
C GLU A 412 18.95 4.00 -12.53
N PRO A 413 18.43 4.26 -13.76
CA PRO A 413 18.60 5.54 -14.45
C PRO A 413 17.85 6.70 -13.77
N GLU A 414 16.82 6.41 -13.02
CA GLU A 414 15.94 7.35 -12.32
C GLU A 414 15.64 6.85 -10.91
N ARG A 415 15.11 7.71 -10.05
CA ARG A 415 14.57 7.28 -8.76
C ARG A 415 13.38 6.34 -8.96
N SER A 416 13.29 5.31 -8.13
CA SER A 416 12.16 4.36 -8.15
C SER A 416 10.82 5.04 -7.82
N GLY A 417 10.83 6.15 -7.07
CA GLY A 417 9.62 6.88 -6.70
C GLY A 417 8.68 6.03 -5.85
N ILE A 418 7.41 5.86 -6.28
CA ILE A 418 6.39 5.14 -5.51
C ILE A 418 6.63 3.62 -5.55
N TYR A 419 7.19 3.06 -6.63
CA TYR A 419 7.45 1.63 -6.78
C TYR A 419 8.42 1.12 -5.72
N GLY A 420 8.11 -0.04 -5.15
CA GLY A 420 8.94 -0.68 -4.11
C GLY A 420 8.84 -0.03 -2.73
N GLY A 421 8.11 1.07 -2.63
CA GLY A 421 7.78 1.72 -1.38
C GLY A 421 6.59 1.09 -0.67
N GLY A 422 5.89 1.87 0.17
CA GLY A 422 4.72 1.45 0.93
C GLY A 422 3.47 2.25 0.58
N MET A 423 2.29 1.62 0.66
CA MET A 423 1.01 2.27 0.45
C MET A 423 -0.05 1.69 1.39
N GLY A 424 -0.83 2.54 2.03
CA GLY A 424 -1.88 2.10 2.96
C GLY A 424 -2.29 3.19 3.94
N TYR A 425 -2.55 2.80 5.19
CA TYR A 425 -3.03 3.73 6.23
C TYR A 425 -2.29 3.64 7.56
N LEU A 426 -2.31 4.76 8.28
CA LEU A 426 -1.94 4.93 9.67
C LEU A 426 -3.18 5.44 10.42
N ASP A 427 -3.75 4.62 11.32
CA ASP A 427 -4.97 4.93 12.07
C ASP A 427 -4.70 5.83 13.29
N PHE A 428 -5.64 6.67 13.68
CA PHE A 428 -5.57 7.53 14.86
C PHE A 428 -5.44 6.76 16.18
N GLY A 429 -5.89 5.51 16.21
CA GLY A 429 -5.75 4.61 17.37
C GLY A 429 -4.44 3.82 17.39
N GLY A 430 -3.50 4.12 16.45
CA GLY A 430 -2.18 3.50 16.40
C GLY A 430 -2.09 2.21 15.60
N ASN A 431 -3.16 1.77 14.93
CA ASN A 431 -3.09 0.67 13.97
C ASN A 431 -2.46 1.14 12.65
N MET A 432 -1.91 0.21 11.89
CA MET A 432 -1.32 0.47 10.57
C MET A 432 -1.48 -0.75 9.68
N ASP A 433 -1.73 -0.52 8.39
CA ASP A 433 -1.71 -1.56 7.38
C ASP A 433 -1.13 -0.98 6.08
N ILE A 434 0.12 -1.37 5.76
CA ILE A 434 0.87 -0.88 4.62
C ILE A 434 1.26 -2.07 3.74
N CYS A 435 0.87 -2.02 2.47
CA CYS A 435 1.33 -2.97 1.45
C CYS A 435 2.56 -2.43 0.71
N ILE A 436 3.29 -3.33 0.04
CA ILE A 436 4.36 -2.95 -0.87
C ILE A 436 3.75 -2.39 -2.15
N THR A 437 4.27 -1.28 -2.65
CA THR A 437 3.77 -0.66 -3.88
C THR A 437 4.34 -1.36 -5.11
N ILE A 438 3.71 -2.46 -5.50
CA ILE A 438 3.97 -3.26 -6.70
C ILE A 438 2.67 -3.55 -7.43
N ARG A 439 2.75 -3.97 -8.70
CA ARG A 439 1.56 -4.21 -9.54
C ARG A 439 0.64 -2.99 -9.56
N THR A 440 1.24 -1.82 -9.71
CA THR A 440 0.59 -0.53 -9.50
C THR A 440 0.80 0.36 -10.73
N MET A 441 -0.26 1.01 -11.15
CA MET A 441 -0.27 2.08 -12.15
C MET A 441 -0.28 3.42 -11.41
N VAL A 442 0.58 4.32 -11.81
CA VAL A 442 0.60 5.71 -11.31
C VAL A 442 0.38 6.63 -12.50
N LYS A 443 -0.67 7.45 -12.47
CA LYS A 443 -0.90 8.47 -13.48
C LYS A 443 -0.58 9.85 -12.90
N LYS A 444 0.26 10.58 -13.60
CA LYS A 444 0.59 11.98 -13.30
C LYS A 444 0.51 12.76 -14.60
N ASN A 445 -0.28 13.83 -14.60
CA ASN A 445 -0.66 14.53 -15.82
C ASN A 445 -1.30 13.54 -16.83
N ASP A 446 -0.87 13.56 -18.08
CA ASP A 446 -1.36 12.67 -19.15
C ASP A 446 -0.46 11.45 -19.39
N ARG A 447 0.36 11.07 -18.40
CA ARG A 447 1.22 9.89 -18.48
C ARG A 447 0.91 8.89 -17.38
N VAL A 448 0.90 7.62 -17.77
CA VAL A 448 0.81 6.49 -16.83
C VAL A 448 2.17 5.80 -16.75
N TYR A 449 2.55 5.42 -15.53
CA TYR A 449 3.81 4.74 -15.19
C TYR A 449 3.49 3.40 -14.55
N ILE A 450 4.26 2.38 -14.93
CA ILE A 450 4.23 1.04 -14.35
C ILE A 450 5.69 0.63 -14.18
N GLN A 451 6.10 0.26 -12.96
CA GLN A 451 7.46 -0.21 -12.71
C GLN A 451 7.44 -1.65 -12.22
N ALA A 452 8.43 -2.43 -12.64
CA ALA A 452 8.56 -3.82 -12.26
C ALA A 452 10.04 -4.22 -12.23
N GLY A 453 10.42 -5.04 -11.25
CA GLY A 453 11.77 -5.56 -11.08
C GLY A 453 11.82 -7.06 -10.85
N GLY A 454 13.00 -7.62 -11.00
CA GLY A 454 13.36 -9.00 -10.71
C GLY A 454 14.50 -9.10 -9.70
N GLY A 455 14.51 -10.17 -8.92
CA GLY A 455 15.58 -10.46 -7.96
C GLY A 455 16.80 -11.09 -8.65
N ILE A 456 17.83 -10.30 -8.89
CA ILE A 456 19.06 -10.75 -9.55
C ILE A 456 19.92 -11.54 -8.54
N VAL A 457 20.30 -12.74 -8.92
CA VAL A 457 21.20 -13.64 -8.21
C VAL A 457 22.37 -14.08 -9.13
N ALA A 458 23.35 -14.78 -8.59
CA ALA A 458 24.53 -15.22 -9.34
C ALA A 458 24.19 -15.99 -10.63
N ASP A 459 23.16 -16.85 -10.57
CA ASP A 459 22.72 -17.71 -11.68
C ASP A 459 21.68 -17.07 -12.59
N SER A 460 21.28 -15.81 -12.36
CA SER A 460 20.31 -15.10 -13.18
C SER A 460 20.68 -15.07 -14.66
N VAL A 461 19.71 -15.33 -15.54
CA VAL A 461 19.84 -15.32 -16.99
C VAL A 461 19.23 -14.04 -17.55
N LEU A 462 19.99 -13.22 -18.26
CA LEU A 462 19.64 -11.85 -18.66
C LEU A 462 18.28 -11.75 -19.35
N ASP A 463 18.03 -12.62 -20.33
CA ASP A 463 16.78 -12.59 -21.10
C ASP A 463 15.55 -12.97 -20.26
N ASN A 464 15.73 -13.88 -19.30
CA ASN A 464 14.67 -14.28 -18.39
C ASN A 464 14.32 -13.14 -17.42
N GLU A 465 15.34 -12.46 -16.86
CA GLU A 465 15.15 -11.35 -15.95
C GLU A 465 14.44 -10.16 -16.62
N PHE A 466 14.85 -9.83 -17.86
CA PHE A 466 14.15 -8.81 -18.64
C PHE A 466 12.69 -9.19 -18.89
N GLN A 467 12.43 -10.42 -19.34
CA GLN A 467 11.08 -10.88 -19.61
C GLN A 467 10.21 -10.95 -18.36
N GLU A 468 10.81 -11.27 -17.22
CA GLU A 468 10.11 -11.29 -15.93
C GLU A 468 9.56 -9.92 -15.56
N THR A 469 10.32 -8.83 -15.76
CA THR A 469 9.84 -7.48 -15.51
C THR A 469 8.67 -7.11 -16.43
N VAL A 470 8.73 -7.47 -17.71
CA VAL A 470 7.63 -7.27 -18.67
C VAL A 470 6.38 -8.03 -18.23
N ASN A 471 6.53 -9.29 -17.83
CA ASN A 471 5.44 -10.14 -17.37
C ASN A 471 4.79 -9.57 -16.09
N LYS A 472 5.61 -9.06 -15.15
CA LYS A 472 5.13 -8.44 -13.91
C LYS A 472 4.36 -7.14 -14.15
N ALA A 473 4.71 -6.36 -15.17
CA ALA A 473 3.97 -5.17 -15.59
C ALA A 473 2.70 -5.50 -16.39
N GLY A 474 2.62 -6.71 -16.95
CA GLY A 474 1.62 -7.14 -17.93
C GLY A 474 0.17 -6.99 -17.47
N ALA A 475 -0.15 -7.31 -16.19
CA ALA A 475 -1.52 -7.17 -15.67
C ALA A 475 -2.01 -5.72 -15.71
N CYS A 476 -1.17 -4.76 -15.30
CA CYS A 476 -1.47 -3.34 -15.35
C CYS A 476 -1.60 -2.83 -16.80
N MET A 477 -0.69 -3.24 -17.68
CA MET A 477 -0.75 -2.87 -19.10
C MET A 477 -2.02 -3.41 -19.77
N THR A 478 -2.41 -4.64 -19.45
CA THR A 478 -3.63 -5.26 -19.98
C THR A 478 -4.87 -4.51 -19.51
N ALA A 479 -4.94 -4.15 -18.21
CA ALA A 479 -6.06 -3.38 -17.69
C ALA A 479 -6.23 -2.03 -18.40
N LEU A 480 -5.13 -1.34 -18.74
CA LEU A 480 -5.15 -0.08 -19.49
C LEU A 480 -5.58 -0.32 -20.96
N ARG A 481 -5.08 -1.36 -21.63
CA ARG A 481 -5.48 -1.70 -23.00
C ARG A 481 -6.98 -2.00 -23.10
N MET A 482 -7.54 -2.72 -22.12
CA MET A 482 -8.97 -3.00 -22.09
C MET A 482 -9.81 -1.73 -22.08
N THR A 483 -9.36 -0.64 -21.42
CA THR A 483 -10.06 0.66 -21.46
C THR A 483 -9.98 1.36 -22.83
N ALA A 484 -8.98 1.07 -23.62
CA ALA A 484 -8.81 1.61 -24.97
C ALA A 484 -9.56 0.78 -26.04
N GLU A 485 -9.95 -0.45 -25.70
CA GLU A 485 -10.70 -1.37 -26.58
C GLU A 485 -12.21 -1.35 -26.30
N GLU A 486 -12.67 -0.74 -25.19
CA GLU A 486 -14.10 -0.59 -24.88
C GLU A 486 -14.85 0.14 -26.01
N GLU A 487 -15.96 -0.46 -26.49
CA GLU A 487 -16.88 0.14 -27.46
C GLU A 487 -18.04 0.89 -26.79
#